data_0b2c417425c2beeb6d6133648924df08
#
_entry.id   0b2c417425c2beeb6d6133648924df08
#
_cell.length_a   1.000
_cell.length_b   1.000
_cell.length_c   1.000
_cell.angle_alpha   90.00
_cell.angle_beta   90.00
_cell.angle_gamma   90.00
#
_symmetry.space_group_name_H-M   'P 1'
#
loop_
_entity.id
_entity.type
_entity.pdbx_description
1 polymer ?
#
loop_
_entity_poly.entity_id
_entity_poly.type
_entity_poly.pdbx_seq_one_letter_code
_entity_poly.pdbx_strand_id
1 'polypeptide(L)'
;MRIASFNVENMFDRAKALNGANWAEGRPALEAHKELNTLFEKPTYSAANKAKMLSLLQANGLSKSDEGPLLRLRKIRGNFIKRPRVGPPEIVATGRADWIGWIELKTEAVNEVATQNTARVIAAVNADILAVVEAEDRTTLRLFNEQVVGETIFNAVQASPYRHVMVVDGNDDRGIDVGLLSREGLPIVSIRSHVDDADANGVIFSRDCAEYEVRLPSGQSLWVLVNHFKSKGYGAASANDAKRLRQAKRVREIYDEHLAAGEDWVVVLGDLNDIPGNQPLAPLLQNGSTLRDIAQHPNYRDSDNRPGTHGNCTASGKLDYILLSPVLFGKVSAAGIERRGMWGGVNGTLWPHFDEVTKAEEAASDHAALWAELDL
;
A
#
# COMPACT_ATOMS: atom_id res chain seq x y z
N MET A 1 3.08 -24.02 -7.68
CA MET A 1 2.18 -23.01 -7.09
C MET A 1 2.79 -21.64 -7.29
N ARG A 2 1.99 -20.66 -7.74
CA ARG A 2 2.48 -19.29 -7.97
C ARG A 2 2.02 -18.32 -6.88
N ILE A 3 2.98 -17.60 -6.28
CA ILE A 3 2.73 -16.51 -5.35
C ILE A 3 3.10 -15.18 -6.00
N ALA A 4 2.32 -14.11 -5.71
CA ALA A 4 2.57 -12.79 -6.25
C ALA A 4 2.33 -11.68 -5.23
N SER A 5 2.91 -10.51 -5.51
CA SER A 5 2.71 -9.25 -4.78
C SER A 5 2.41 -8.13 -5.79
N PHE A 6 1.36 -7.36 -5.52
CA PHE A 6 0.96 -6.25 -6.36
C PHE A 6 0.45 -5.08 -5.52
N ASN A 7 1.12 -3.94 -5.61
CA ASN A 7 0.61 -2.67 -5.11
C ASN A 7 -0.36 -2.12 -6.18
N VAL A 8 -1.63 -1.97 -5.82
CA VAL A 8 -2.73 -1.62 -6.75
C VAL A 8 -3.07 -0.13 -6.75
N GLU A 9 -2.24 0.69 -6.10
CA GLU A 9 -2.32 2.15 -6.14
C GLU A 9 -3.69 2.73 -5.74
N ASN A 10 -4.18 2.42 -4.51
CA ASN A 10 -5.48 2.89 -3.99
C ASN A 10 -6.65 2.57 -4.94
N MET A 11 -6.99 1.32 -5.08
CA MET A 11 -7.82 0.76 -6.14
C MET A 11 -9.19 1.43 -6.34
N PHE A 12 -9.86 1.95 -5.30
CA PHE A 12 -11.26 2.40 -5.41
C PHE A 12 -11.54 3.80 -4.89
N ASP A 13 -10.84 4.28 -3.86
CA ASP A 13 -11.09 5.56 -3.21
C ASP A 13 -9.81 6.42 -3.18
N ARG A 14 -9.22 6.57 -4.35
CA ARG A 14 -7.98 7.32 -4.50
C ARG A 14 -8.17 8.75 -4.05
N ALA A 15 -7.39 9.18 -3.08
CA ALA A 15 -7.38 10.57 -2.69
C ALA A 15 -6.93 11.44 -3.88
N LYS A 16 -7.75 12.43 -4.26
CA LYS A 16 -7.44 13.37 -5.35
C LYS A 16 -6.06 14.04 -5.20
N ALA A 17 -5.58 14.21 -3.98
CA ALA A 17 -4.25 14.73 -3.67
C ALA A 17 -3.10 13.81 -4.15
N LEU A 18 -3.37 12.55 -4.49
CA LEU A 18 -2.39 11.59 -4.99
C LEU A 18 -2.36 11.49 -6.52
N ASN A 19 -3.29 12.16 -7.23
CA ASN A 19 -3.42 12.10 -8.68
C ASN A 19 -2.58 13.14 -9.44
N GLY A 20 -1.75 13.94 -8.75
CA GLY A 20 -0.86 14.90 -9.41
C GLY A 20 0.27 14.21 -10.18
N ALA A 21 0.81 14.87 -11.20
CA ALA A 21 1.94 14.38 -12.00
C ALA A 21 3.21 14.10 -11.17
N ASN A 22 3.27 14.65 -9.96
CA ASN A 22 4.34 14.41 -9.01
C ASN A 22 3.87 14.69 -7.57
N TRP A 23 4.57 14.11 -6.60
CA TRP A 23 4.29 14.24 -5.16
C TRP A 23 4.27 15.69 -4.63
N ALA A 24 4.95 16.62 -5.29
CA ALA A 24 5.01 18.00 -4.83
C ALA A 24 3.65 18.72 -4.91
N GLU A 25 2.78 18.29 -5.82
CA GLU A 25 1.45 18.90 -6.03
C GLU A 25 0.46 18.55 -4.91
N GLY A 26 0.39 17.30 -4.51
CA GLY A 26 -0.56 16.84 -3.48
C GLY A 26 -0.01 16.90 -2.05
N ARG A 27 1.30 16.87 -1.89
CA ARG A 27 1.98 16.85 -0.59
C ARG A 27 1.50 17.92 0.41
N PRO A 28 1.31 19.20 0.03
CA PRO A 28 0.81 20.20 0.97
C PRO A 28 -0.57 19.87 1.55
N ALA A 29 -1.46 19.29 0.75
CA ALA A 29 -2.79 18.88 1.21
C ALA A 29 -2.73 17.66 2.15
N LEU A 30 -1.88 16.68 1.84
CA LEU A 30 -1.66 15.50 2.68
C LEU A 30 -1.06 15.87 4.04
N GLU A 31 -0.09 16.78 4.06
CA GLU A 31 0.51 17.30 5.29
C GLU A 31 -0.52 18.10 6.12
N ALA A 32 -1.31 18.95 5.46
CA ALA A 32 -2.38 19.71 6.10
C ALA A 32 -3.48 18.80 6.67
N HIS A 33 -3.88 17.73 5.96
CA HIS A 33 -4.81 16.72 6.44
C HIS A 33 -4.36 16.13 7.78
N LYS A 34 -3.15 15.62 7.83
CA LYS A 34 -2.58 15.03 9.06
C LYS A 34 -2.49 16.05 10.18
N GLU A 35 -1.90 17.23 9.91
CA GLU A 35 -1.67 18.24 10.93
C GLU A 35 -2.96 18.81 11.50
N LEU A 36 -3.97 19.07 10.65
CA LEU A 36 -5.27 19.55 11.08
C LEU A 36 -5.99 18.53 11.97
N ASN A 37 -6.03 17.25 11.57
CA ASN A 37 -6.67 16.20 12.36
C ASN A 37 -5.98 16.05 13.72
N THR A 38 -4.64 16.05 13.76
CA THR A 38 -3.88 16.06 15.02
C THR A 38 -4.21 17.27 15.91
N LEU A 39 -4.37 18.45 15.32
CA LEU A 39 -4.75 19.65 16.08
C LEU A 39 -6.18 19.58 16.59
N PHE A 40 -7.09 18.98 15.83
CA PHE A 40 -8.52 18.84 16.20
C PHE A 40 -8.73 17.91 17.39
N GLU A 41 -7.89 16.94 17.60
CA GLU A 41 -7.99 15.99 18.73
C GLU A 41 -7.57 16.58 20.09
N LYS A 42 -6.93 17.75 20.09
CA LYS A 42 -6.48 18.36 21.33
C LYS A 42 -7.65 18.72 22.25
N PRO A 43 -7.57 18.41 23.54
CA PRO A 43 -8.64 18.72 24.50
C PRO A 43 -8.89 20.23 24.62
N THR A 44 -7.85 21.05 24.38
CA THR A 44 -7.95 22.52 24.39
C THR A 44 -7.15 23.14 23.24
N TYR A 45 -7.68 24.20 22.65
CA TYR A 45 -7.05 24.92 21.53
C TYR A 45 -6.43 26.23 22.02
N SER A 46 -5.11 26.28 22.13
CA SER A 46 -4.39 27.52 22.40
C SER A 46 -4.53 28.51 21.24
N ALA A 47 -4.18 29.78 21.47
CA ALA A 47 -4.15 30.78 20.42
C ALA A 47 -3.23 30.38 19.24
N ALA A 48 -2.08 29.75 19.55
CA ALA A 48 -1.16 29.22 18.55
C ALA A 48 -1.78 28.07 17.74
N ASN A 49 -2.52 27.14 18.40
CA ASN A 49 -3.23 26.08 17.71
C ASN A 49 -4.29 26.64 16.74
N LYS A 50 -5.11 27.62 17.21
CA LYS A 50 -6.13 28.25 16.37
C LYS A 50 -5.54 28.99 15.19
N ALA A 51 -4.44 29.73 15.38
CA ALA A 51 -3.73 30.42 14.32
C ALA A 51 -3.18 29.44 13.26
N LYS A 52 -2.59 28.31 13.72
CA LYS A 52 -2.09 27.27 12.82
C LYS A 52 -3.22 26.60 12.03
N MET A 53 -4.33 26.26 12.69
CA MET A 53 -5.53 25.72 12.02
C MET A 53 -6.02 26.68 10.93
N LEU A 54 -6.16 27.97 11.22
CA LEU A 54 -6.62 28.96 10.24
C LEU A 54 -5.67 29.06 9.05
N SER A 55 -4.36 29.08 9.29
CA SER A 55 -3.34 29.12 8.24
C SER A 55 -3.46 27.89 7.30
N LEU A 56 -3.58 26.69 7.86
CA LEU A 56 -3.72 25.45 7.09
C LEU A 56 -5.04 25.40 6.31
N LEU A 57 -6.14 25.82 6.92
CA LEU A 57 -7.44 25.92 6.25
C LEU A 57 -7.40 26.91 5.09
N GLN A 58 -6.76 28.06 5.28
CA GLN A 58 -6.61 29.06 4.24
C GLN A 58 -5.77 28.56 3.06
N ALA A 59 -4.62 27.93 3.34
CA ALA A 59 -3.73 27.40 2.32
C ALA A 59 -4.40 26.30 1.46
N ASN A 60 -5.42 25.63 2.00
CA ASN A 60 -6.15 24.55 1.32
C ASN A 60 -7.56 24.95 0.83
N GLY A 61 -7.84 26.26 0.74
CA GLY A 61 -9.12 26.77 0.19
C GLY A 61 -10.32 26.62 1.12
N LEU A 62 -10.10 26.28 2.40
CA LEU A 62 -11.17 26.01 3.38
C LEU A 62 -11.53 27.22 4.26
N SER A 63 -10.95 28.41 4.00
CA SER A 63 -11.23 29.60 4.81
C SER A 63 -12.66 30.12 4.65
N LYS A 64 -13.24 30.03 3.46
CA LYS A 64 -14.60 30.52 3.14
C LYS A 64 -15.65 29.43 2.99
N SER A 65 -15.23 28.18 2.81
CA SER A 65 -16.08 27.02 2.56
C SER A 65 -15.59 25.81 3.37
N ASP A 66 -16.44 24.82 3.57
CA ASP A 66 -16.04 23.49 4.07
C ASP A 66 -15.48 22.61 2.94
N GLU A 67 -15.60 23.06 1.68
CA GLU A 67 -15.10 22.38 0.48
C GLU A 67 -13.88 23.13 -0.08
N GLY A 68 -12.73 22.49 -0.09
CA GLY A 68 -11.51 22.91 -0.78
C GLY A 68 -11.26 22.09 -2.04
N PRO A 69 -10.18 22.35 -2.79
CA PRO A 69 -9.82 21.60 -3.99
C PRO A 69 -9.52 20.12 -3.69
N LEU A 70 -8.75 19.83 -2.64
CA LEU A 70 -8.24 18.50 -2.28
C LEU A 70 -8.70 18.02 -0.90
N LEU A 71 -9.20 18.93 -0.06
CA LEU A 71 -9.64 18.66 1.31
C LEU A 71 -11.07 19.09 1.53
N ARG A 72 -11.76 18.45 2.48
CA ARG A 72 -13.09 18.79 2.96
C ARG A 72 -13.10 18.82 4.49
N LEU A 73 -13.71 19.85 5.08
CA LEU A 73 -13.98 19.91 6.52
C LEU A 73 -15.35 19.27 6.81
N ARG A 74 -15.33 18.12 7.48
CA ARG A 74 -16.54 17.48 8.00
C ARG A 74 -16.87 18.04 9.37
N LYS A 75 -18.13 18.44 9.57
CA LYS A 75 -18.68 18.91 10.84
C LYS A 75 -19.93 18.11 11.15
N ILE A 76 -19.86 17.30 12.18
CA ILE A 76 -20.97 16.43 12.59
C ILE A 76 -21.80 17.10 13.67
N ARG A 77 -21.14 17.73 14.64
CA ARG A 77 -21.81 18.39 15.78
C ARG A 77 -20.95 19.55 16.29
N GLY A 78 -21.63 20.58 16.80
CA GLY A 78 -21.01 21.77 17.41
C GLY A 78 -20.49 22.77 16.35
N ASN A 79 -19.95 23.87 16.85
CA ASN A 79 -19.42 24.96 16.00
C ASN A 79 -17.91 25.02 16.12
N PHE A 80 -17.21 24.68 15.03
CA PHE A 80 -15.75 24.74 14.96
C PHE A 80 -15.26 26.13 14.51
N ILE A 81 -15.79 26.61 13.38
CA ILE A 81 -15.32 27.82 12.72
C ILE A 81 -16.50 28.73 12.38
N LYS A 82 -16.35 30.02 12.66
CA LYS A 82 -17.25 31.09 12.22
C LYS A 82 -16.67 31.80 11.01
N ARG A 83 -17.44 31.94 9.97
CA ARG A 83 -17.08 32.66 8.72
C ARG A 83 -18.01 33.84 8.54
N PRO A 84 -17.64 35.02 9.07
CA PRO A 84 -18.48 36.21 8.93
C PRO A 84 -18.53 36.67 7.46
N ARG A 85 -19.61 37.33 7.09
CA ARG A 85 -19.80 37.89 5.74
C ARG A 85 -18.75 38.95 5.42
N VAL A 86 -18.29 39.67 6.45
CA VAL A 86 -17.24 40.69 6.39
C VAL A 86 -16.24 40.37 7.51
N GLY A 87 -14.97 40.28 7.18
CA GLY A 87 -13.87 39.96 8.11
C GLY A 87 -13.30 38.54 7.96
N PRO A 88 -12.24 38.25 8.70
CA PRO A 88 -11.56 36.96 8.65
C PRO A 88 -12.38 35.84 9.34
N PRO A 89 -12.18 34.58 8.95
CA PRO A 89 -12.73 33.44 9.70
C PRO A 89 -12.08 33.31 11.08
N GLU A 90 -12.83 32.74 12.03
CA GLU A 90 -12.39 32.55 13.42
C GLU A 90 -12.69 31.13 13.89
N ILE A 91 -11.73 30.46 14.55
CA ILE A 91 -11.96 29.20 15.25
C ILE A 91 -12.65 29.52 16.58
N VAL A 92 -13.95 29.21 16.66
CA VAL A 92 -14.77 29.49 17.85
C VAL A 92 -14.70 28.37 18.87
N ALA A 93 -14.45 27.12 18.46
CA ALA A 93 -14.26 26.00 19.36
C ALA A 93 -13.05 26.23 20.29
N THR A 94 -13.16 25.78 21.53
CA THR A 94 -12.10 25.88 22.56
C THR A 94 -11.33 24.58 22.74
N GLY A 95 -11.83 23.47 22.20
CA GLY A 95 -11.23 22.15 22.21
C GLY A 95 -12.09 21.08 21.56
N ARG A 96 -11.62 19.83 21.58
CA ARG A 96 -12.31 18.68 20.98
C ARG A 96 -13.71 18.46 21.55
N ALA A 97 -13.95 18.81 22.81
CA ALA A 97 -15.25 18.61 23.45
C ALA A 97 -16.38 19.50 22.88
N ASP A 98 -16.04 20.66 22.29
CA ASP A 98 -17.03 21.62 21.80
C ASP A 98 -17.66 21.23 20.47
N TRP A 99 -16.98 20.37 19.71
CA TRP A 99 -17.42 19.97 18.38
C TRP A 99 -16.89 18.59 17.97
N ILE A 100 -17.54 17.98 16.99
CA ILE A 100 -17.11 16.73 16.36
C ILE A 100 -16.99 16.96 14.87
N GLY A 101 -15.83 16.64 14.34
CA GLY A 101 -15.52 16.73 12.92
C GLY A 101 -14.06 16.42 12.65
N TRP A 102 -13.68 16.38 11.36
CA TRP A 102 -12.34 16.08 10.88
C TRP A 102 -12.12 16.71 9.51
N ILE A 103 -10.86 16.73 9.06
CA ILE A 103 -10.53 16.97 7.66
C ILE A 103 -10.51 15.64 6.94
N GLU A 104 -11.16 15.60 5.79
CA GLU A 104 -11.24 14.47 4.88
C GLU A 104 -10.49 14.80 3.59
N LEU A 105 -9.74 13.85 3.06
CA LEU A 105 -9.21 13.94 1.69
C LEU A 105 -10.36 13.78 0.70
N LYS A 106 -10.42 14.62 -0.32
CA LYS A 106 -11.39 14.41 -1.41
C LYS A 106 -10.91 13.27 -2.28
N THR A 107 -11.81 12.35 -2.55
CA THR A 107 -11.58 11.23 -3.47
C THR A 107 -11.95 11.60 -4.90
N GLU A 108 -11.35 10.96 -5.85
CA GLU A 108 -11.72 10.97 -7.26
C GLU A 108 -12.41 9.66 -7.62
N ALA A 109 -13.35 9.73 -8.55
CA ALA A 109 -13.89 8.50 -9.13
C ALA A 109 -12.76 7.75 -9.83
N VAL A 110 -12.58 6.48 -9.49
CA VAL A 110 -11.59 5.62 -10.13
C VAL A 110 -11.94 5.46 -11.61
N ASN A 111 -10.93 5.49 -12.46
CA ASN A 111 -11.12 5.21 -13.88
C ASN A 111 -11.48 3.74 -14.06
N GLU A 112 -12.66 3.44 -14.61
CA GLU A 112 -13.13 2.08 -14.83
C GLU A 112 -12.15 1.26 -15.68
N VAL A 113 -11.51 1.90 -16.68
CA VAL A 113 -10.49 1.23 -17.53
C VAL A 113 -9.26 0.86 -16.69
N ALA A 114 -8.80 1.73 -15.79
CA ALA A 114 -7.69 1.43 -14.86
C ALA A 114 -8.03 0.24 -13.97
N THR A 115 -9.25 0.21 -13.41
CA THR A 115 -9.75 -0.92 -12.59
C THR A 115 -9.75 -2.23 -13.39
N GLN A 116 -10.21 -2.21 -14.63
CA GLN A 116 -10.16 -3.37 -15.52
C GLN A 116 -8.72 -3.77 -15.87
N ASN A 117 -7.82 -2.80 -16.04
CA ASN A 117 -6.40 -3.08 -16.30
C ASN A 117 -5.72 -3.70 -15.07
N THR A 118 -6.10 -3.30 -13.84
CA THR A 118 -5.66 -4.00 -12.62
C THR A 118 -6.07 -5.46 -12.63
N ALA A 119 -7.31 -5.77 -13.03
CA ALA A 119 -7.76 -7.16 -13.20
C ALA A 119 -6.98 -7.89 -14.32
N ARG A 120 -6.59 -7.22 -15.42
CA ARG A 120 -5.75 -7.81 -16.47
C ARG A 120 -4.35 -8.16 -15.98
N VAL A 121 -3.72 -7.31 -15.15
CA VAL A 121 -2.45 -7.64 -14.49
C VAL A 121 -2.60 -8.89 -13.63
N ILE A 122 -3.64 -8.95 -12.80
CA ILE A 122 -3.93 -10.09 -11.94
C ILE A 122 -4.15 -11.37 -12.76
N ALA A 123 -4.89 -11.28 -13.87
CA ALA A 123 -5.12 -12.39 -14.79
C ALA A 123 -3.84 -12.84 -15.50
N ALA A 124 -3.01 -11.89 -15.94
CA ALA A 124 -1.73 -12.19 -16.62
C ALA A 124 -0.73 -12.88 -15.67
N VAL A 125 -0.66 -12.43 -14.43
CA VAL A 125 0.15 -13.06 -13.38
C VAL A 125 -0.42 -14.42 -13.01
N ASN A 126 -1.74 -14.55 -12.92
CA ASN A 126 -2.48 -15.79 -12.59
C ASN A 126 -1.91 -16.51 -11.36
N ALA A 127 -1.74 -15.80 -10.26
CA ALA A 127 -1.21 -16.35 -9.02
C ALA A 127 -2.23 -17.26 -8.31
N ASP A 128 -1.75 -18.25 -7.57
CA ASP A 128 -2.55 -19.06 -6.63
C ASP A 128 -2.76 -18.31 -5.31
N ILE A 129 -1.74 -17.53 -4.91
CA ILE A 129 -1.75 -16.63 -3.75
C ILE A 129 -1.28 -15.25 -4.22
N LEU A 130 -2.10 -14.23 -3.99
CA LEU A 130 -1.81 -12.85 -4.36
C LEU A 130 -1.87 -11.95 -3.14
N ALA A 131 -0.76 -11.35 -2.77
CA ALA A 131 -0.73 -10.25 -1.82
C ALA A 131 -1.06 -8.95 -2.54
N VAL A 132 -2.01 -8.22 -2.00
CA VAL A 132 -2.45 -6.91 -2.49
C VAL A 132 -2.03 -5.84 -1.51
N VAL A 133 -1.36 -4.81 -2.00
CA VAL A 133 -0.93 -3.64 -1.24
C VAL A 133 -1.72 -2.43 -1.75
N GLU A 134 -2.12 -1.56 -0.84
CA GLU A 134 -2.99 -0.42 -1.09
C GLU A 134 -4.45 -0.83 -1.45
N ALA A 135 -4.96 -1.90 -0.85
CA ALA A 135 -6.38 -2.18 -0.83
C ALA A 135 -7.08 -1.32 0.22
N GLU A 136 -8.32 -0.90 -0.03
CA GLU A 136 -9.11 -0.10 0.93
C GLU A 136 -9.64 -0.95 2.07
N ASP A 137 -10.51 -1.90 1.74
CA ASP A 137 -11.15 -2.80 2.68
C ASP A 137 -11.46 -4.16 2.05
N ARG A 138 -11.80 -5.12 2.90
CA ARG A 138 -12.12 -6.48 2.47
C ARG A 138 -13.36 -6.55 1.58
N THR A 139 -14.39 -5.75 1.85
CA THR A 139 -15.66 -5.80 1.11
C THR A 139 -15.45 -5.33 -0.31
N THR A 140 -14.75 -4.23 -0.49
CA THR A 140 -14.41 -3.64 -1.78
C THR A 140 -13.52 -4.57 -2.60
N LEU A 141 -12.44 -5.12 -1.98
CA LEU A 141 -11.56 -6.08 -2.64
C LEU A 141 -12.29 -7.37 -3.03
N ARG A 142 -13.24 -7.85 -2.21
CA ARG A 142 -14.07 -9.02 -2.53
C ARG A 142 -14.99 -8.75 -3.71
N LEU A 143 -15.67 -7.61 -3.74
CA LEU A 143 -16.54 -7.23 -4.86
C LEU A 143 -15.76 -7.11 -6.17
N PHE A 144 -14.59 -6.47 -6.12
CA PHE A 144 -13.68 -6.40 -7.27
C PHE A 144 -13.25 -7.79 -7.75
N ASN A 145 -12.85 -8.67 -6.84
CA ASN A 145 -12.49 -10.05 -7.17
C ASN A 145 -13.65 -10.83 -7.82
N GLU A 146 -14.86 -10.69 -7.32
CA GLU A 146 -16.03 -11.41 -7.83
C GLU A 146 -16.52 -10.87 -9.17
N GLN A 147 -16.58 -9.53 -9.33
CA GLN A 147 -17.22 -8.87 -10.46
C GLN A 147 -16.25 -8.57 -11.62
N VAL A 148 -15.04 -8.15 -11.33
CA VAL A 148 -14.09 -7.69 -12.35
C VAL A 148 -12.99 -8.73 -12.57
N VAL A 149 -12.29 -9.14 -11.52
CA VAL A 149 -11.20 -10.13 -11.63
C VAL A 149 -11.75 -11.48 -12.08
N GLY A 150 -12.90 -11.91 -11.53
CA GLY A 150 -13.51 -13.20 -11.86
C GLY A 150 -13.82 -13.33 -13.35
N GLU A 151 -14.44 -12.33 -13.96
CA GLU A 151 -14.73 -12.30 -15.39
C GLU A 151 -13.44 -12.24 -16.21
N THR A 152 -12.51 -11.37 -15.85
CA THR A 152 -11.24 -11.19 -16.56
C THR A 152 -10.38 -12.45 -16.52
N ILE A 153 -10.24 -13.09 -15.36
CA ILE A 153 -9.47 -14.34 -15.20
C ILE A 153 -10.13 -15.46 -15.97
N PHE A 154 -11.46 -15.61 -15.87
CA PHE A 154 -12.17 -16.67 -16.60
C PHE A 154 -11.97 -16.52 -18.11
N ASN A 155 -12.11 -15.32 -18.65
CA ASN A 155 -11.94 -15.06 -20.08
C ASN A 155 -10.48 -15.27 -20.55
N ALA A 156 -9.50 -14.88 -19.75
CA ALA A 156 -8.09 -14.95 -20.11
C ALA A 156 -7.47 -16.35 -19.94
N VAL A 157 -7.76 -17.03 -18.83
CA VAL A 157 -7.07 -18.28 -18.41
C VAL A 157 -7.99 -19.41 -17.95
N GLN A 158 -9.30 -19.23 -18.09
CA GLN A 158 -10.35 -20.21 -17.70
C GLN A 158 -10.26 -20.61 -16.20
N ALA A 159 -9.82 -19.71 -15.34
CA ALA A 159 -9.74 -19.91 -13.90
C ALA A 159 -10.90 -19.22 -13.18
N SER A 160 -11.24 -19.70 -11.99
CA SER A 160 -12.24 -19.07 -11.12
C SER A 160 -11.64 -17.85 -10.37
N PRO A 161 -12.45 -16.93 -9.86
CA PRO A 161 -11.99 -15.88 -8.95
C PRO A 161 -11.36 -16.48 -7.68
N TYR A 162 -10.63 -15.66 -6.93
CA TYR A 162 -10.07 -16.10 -5.66
C TYR A 162 -11.17 -16.45 -4.65
N ARG A 163 -11.02 -17.59 -3.99
CA ARG A 163 -12.01 -18.08 -3.01
C ARG A 163 -11.91 -17.37 -1.68
N HIS A 164 -10.69 -17.08 -1.24
CA HIS A 164 -10.41 -16.45 0.04
C HIS A 164 -9.89 -15.04 -0.21
N VAL A 165 -10.51 -14.06 0.44
CA VAL A 165 -10.17 -12.63 0.33
C VAL A 165 -10.13 -12.05 1.71
N MET A 166 -8.97 -11.56 2.14
CA MET A 166 -8.78 -10.92 3.43
C MET A 166 -8.00 -9.63 3.27
N VAL A 167 -8.36 -8.63 4.06
CA VAL A 167 -7.64 -7.37 4.24
C VAL A 167 -7.54 -7.14 5.73
N VAL A 168 -6.40 -6.67 6.20
CA VAL A 168 -6.19 -6.25 7.59
C VAL A 168 -6.07 -4.74 7.60
N ASP A 169 -6.98 -4.12 8.35
CA ASP A 169 -7.05 -2.66 8.53
C ASP A 169 -5.82 -2.17 9.32
N GLY A 170 -5.15 -1.17 8.81
CA GLY A 170 -3.88 -0.66 9.34
C GLY A 170 -4.02 0.70 10.02
N ASN A 171 -2.88 1.33 10.30
CA ASN A 171 -2.80 2.62 11.01
C ASN A 171 -2.75 3.84 10.06
N ASP A 172 -3.02 3.68 8.77
CA ASP A 172 -2.96 4.78 7.82
C ASP A 172 -4.34 5.40 7.61
N ASP A 173 -4.49 6.66 8.04
CA ASP A 173 -5.76 7.43 7.94
C ASP A 173 -6.29 7.57 6.50
N ARG A 174 -5.54 7.14 5.49
CA ARG A 174 -5.95 7.17 4.08
C ARG A 174 -6.71 5.92 3.66
N GLY A 175 -6.82 4.90 4.52
CA GLY A 175 -7.46 3.62 4.21
C GLY A 175 -6.72 2.84 3.12
N ILE A 176 -5.40 2.73 3.23
CA ILE A 176 -4.53 1.97 2.33
C ILE A 176 -3.90 0.81 3.08
N ASP A 177 -4.46 -0.34 2.91
CA ASP A 177 -4.20 -1.51 3.71
C ASP A 177 -3.54 -2.64 2.92
N VAL A 178 -3.25 -3.73 3.61
CA VAL A 178 -2.64 -4.92 3.02
C VAL A 178 -3.58 -6.11 3.09
N GLY A 179 -3.63 -6.87 2.00
CA GLY A 179 -4.53 -8.00 1.89
C GLY A 179 -3.91 -9.22 1.23
N LEU A 180 -4.60 -10.34 1.35
CA LEU A 180 -4.25 -11.60 0.70
C LEU A 180 -5.48 -12.21 0.04
N LEU A 181 -5.29 -12.64 -1.20
CA LEU A 181 -6.24 -13.46 -1.94
C LEU A 181 -5.62 -14.84 -2.19
N SER A 182 -6.41 -15.89 -2.03
CA SER A 182 -5.96 -17.25 -2.36
C SER A 182 -7.05 -18.06 -3.06
N ARG A 183 -6.59 -19.00 -3.92
CA ARG A 183 -7.45 -19.87 -4.73
C ARG A 183 -8.16 -20.92 -3.87
N GLU A 184 -9.19 -21.55 -4.46
CA GLU A 184 -9.81 -22.76 -3.91
C GLU A 184 -8.73 -23.82 -3.59
N GLY A 185 -8.85 -24.46 -2.44
CA GLY A 185 -7.86 -25.44 -1.95
C GLY A 185 -6.66 -24.85 -1.20
N LEU A 186 -6.58 -23.52 -1.07
CA LEU A 186 -5.53 -22.81 -0.32
C LEU A 186 -6.16 -21.91 0.76
N PRO A 187 -6.83 -22.50 1.79
CA PRO A 187 -7.52 -21.72 2.80
C PRO A 187 -6.54 -20.90 3.67
N ILE A 188 -6.92 -19.66 3.96
CA ILE A 188 -6.31 -18.87 5.01
C ILE A 188 -6.87 -19.37 6.34
N VAL A 189 -6.04 -20.02 7.15
CA VAL A 189 -6.47 -20.68 8.39
C VAL A 189 -6.17 -19.87 9.65
N SER A 190 -5.23 -18.94 9.57
CA SER A 190 -4.88 -18.04 10.67
C SER A 190 -4.43 -16.68 10.12
N ILE A 191 -4.67 -15.63 10.89
CA ILE A 191 -4.20 -14.27 10.60
C ILE A 191 -3.68 -13.69 11.90
N ARG A 192 -2.50 -13.05 11.86
CA ARG A 192 -1.96 -12.26 12.96
C ARG A 192 -1.66 -10.86 12.45
N SER A 193 -2.10 -9.86 13.18
CA SER A 193 -1.83 -8.45 12.92
C SER A 193 -0.74 -7.95 13.87
N HIS A 194 0.10 -7.07 13.36
CA HIS A 194 1.14 -6.35 14.12
C HIS A 194 0.86 -4.84 14.16
N VAL A 195 -0.37 -4.45 13.88
CA VAL A 195 -0.81 -3.05 13.80
C VAL A 195 -0.53 -2.28 15.11
N ASP A 196 -0.62 -2.96 16.26
CA ASP A 196 -0.39 -2.39 17.58
C ASP A 196 1.06 -2.54 18.08
N ASP A 197 1.95 -3.18 17.32
CA ASP A 197 3.34 -3.34 17.73
C ASP A 197 4.00 -1.97 17.90
N ALA A 198 4.62 -1.75 19.07
CA ALA A 198 5.21 -0.48 19.44
C ALA A 198 6.57 -0.65 20.12
N ASP A 199 7.41 0.38 20.01
CA ASP A 199 8.67 0.52 20.74
C ASP A 199 8.73 1.87 21.48
N ALA A 200 9.89 2.23 22.02
CA ALA A 200 10.08 3.50 22.72
C ALA A 200 9.76 4.75 21.84
N ASN A 201 9.69 4.61 20.53
CA ASN A 201 9.35 5.67 19.58
C ASN A 201 7.88 5.59 19.10
N GLY A 202 7.04 4.79 19.75
CA GLY A 202 5.62 4.60 19.43
C GLY A 202 5.36 3.47 18.45
N VAL A 203 4.17 3.44 17.86
CA VAL A 203 3.73 2.39 16.92
C VAL A 203 4.72 2.19 15.78
N ILE A 204 5.05 0.92 15.47
CA ILE A 204 6.05 0.55 14.48
C ILE A 204 5.48 0.62 13.06
N PHE A 205 4.34 0.01 12.81
CA PHE A 205 3.76 -0.06 11.48
C PHE A 205 2.82 1.11 11.19
N SER A 206 2.94 1.71 10.00
CA SER A 206 1.99 2.73 9.51
C SER A 206 0.76 2.10 8.87
N ARG A 207 0.91 0.91 8.31
CA ARG A 207 -0.12 -0.02 7.89
C ARG A 207 0.01 -1.24 8.79
N ASP A 208 0.24 -2.40 8.26
CA ASP A 208 0.52 -3.60 9.06
C ASP A 208 1.70 -4.39 8.48
N CYS A 209 2.22 -5.34 9.24
CA CYS A 209 2.84 -6.57 8.78
C CYS A 209 1.83 -7.69 9.03
N ALA A 210 0.90 -7.90 8.11
CA ALA A 210 -0.14 -8.89 8.28
C ALA A 210 0.41 -10.29 7.95
N GLU A 211 0.41 -11.19 8.94
CA GLU A 211 0.77 -12.58 8.76
C GLU A 211 -0.46 -13.42 8.39
N TYR A 212 -0.37 -14.15 7.31
CA TYR A 212 -1.40 -15.09 6.86
C TYR A 212 -0.84 -16.50 6.83
N GLU A 213 -1.45 -17.42 7.57
CA GLU A 213 -1.19 -18.84 7.45
C GLU A 213 -2.08 -19.43 6.35
N VAL A 214 -1.47 -19.83 5.25
CA VAL A 214 -2.16 -20.54 4.15
C VAL A 214 -1.86 -22.02 4.26
N ARG A 215 -2.91 -22.84 4.35
CA ARG A 215 -2.78 -24.31 4.40
C ARG A 215 -2.68 -24.87 3.01
N LEU A 216 -1.58 -25.57 2.73
CA LEU A 216 -1.36 -26.23 1.45
C LEU A 216 -2.07 -27.59 1.39
N PRO A 217 -2.35 -28.13 0.19
CA PRO A 217 -2.95 -29.46 0.03
C PRO A 217 -2.13 -30.59 0.69
N SER A 218 -0.82 -30.41 0.81
CA SER A 218 0.07 -31.32 1.54
C SER A 218 -0.15 -31.35 3.06
N GLY A 219 -0.92 -30.38 3.60
CA GLY A 219 -1.06 -30.13 5.04
C GLY A 219 0.01 -29.21 5.62
N GLN A 220 1.04 -28.84 4.86
CA GLN A 220 2.07 -27.88 5.27
C GLN A 220 1.48 -26.47 5.35
N SER A 221 1.89 -25.68 6.35
CA SER A 221 1.59 -24.26 6.43
C SER A 221 2.61 -23.43 5.66
N LEU A 222 2.12 -22.48 4.88
CA LEU A 222 2.89 -21.41 4.26
C LEU A 222 2.53 -20.10 4.96
N TRP A 223 3.52 -19.45 5.56
CA TRP A 223 3.36 -18.16 6.19
C TRP A 223 3.68 -17.04 5.21
N VAL A 224 2.72 -16.14 5.01
CA VAL A 224 2.83 -15.02 4.09
C VAL A 224 2.72 -13.73 4.89
N LEU A 225 3.83 -13.00 5.02
CA LEU A 225 3.96 -11.75 5.74
C LEU A 225 3.81 -10.60 4.73
N VAL A 226 2.63 -10.00 4.68
CA VAL A 226 2.32 -8.90 3.74
C VAL A 226 2.64 -7.56 4.37
N ASN A 227 3.42 -6.75 3.67
CA ASN A 227 3.97 -5.50 4.20
C ASN A 227 3.72 -4.31 3.27
N HIS A 228 3.46 -3.15 3.87
CA HIS A 228 3.55 -1.88 3.21
C HIS A 228 4.28 -0.87 4.10
N PHE A 229 5.56 -0.65 3.84
CA PHE A 229 6.40 0.21 4.67
C PHE A 229 6.13 1.71 4.43
N LYS A 230 6.65 2.54 5.33
CA LYS A 230 6.53 3.99 5.25
C LYS A 230 7.13 4.53 3.95
N SER A 231 6.32 5.24 3.16
CA SER A 231 6.74 5.85 1.89
C SER A 231 7.84 6.90 2.07
N LYS A 232 8.64 7.11 1.01
CA LYS A 232 9.66 8.16 0.95
C LYS A 232 9.08 9.56 0.74
N GLY A 233 7.93 9.65 0.09
CA GLY A 233 7.38 10.90 -0.42
C GLY A 233 6.79 11.84 0.62
N TYR A 234 6.61 11.41 1.86
CA TYR A 234 5.84 12.12 2.87
C TYR A 234 6.57 12.24 4.20
N GLY A 235 6.82 13.47 4.66
CA GLY A 235 7.58 13.76 5.88
C GLY A 235 9.08 13.99 5.62
N ALA A 236 9.86 14.14 6.68
CA ALA A 236 11.31 14.30 6.60
C ALA A 236 11.98 12.97 6.22
N ALA A 237 12.92 13.00 5.28
CA ALA A 237 13.59 11.80 4.77
C ALA A 237 14.21 10.95 5.90
N SER A 238 14.94 11.57 6.84
CA SER A 238 15.56 10.87 7.96
C SER A 238 14.55 10.20 8.90
N ALA A 239 13.39 10.83 9.12
CA ALA A 239 12.31 10.26 9.93
C ALA A 239 11.65 9.08 9.22
N ASN A 240 11.46 9.18 7.90
CA ASN A 240 10.93 8.09 7.08
C ASN A 240 11.90 6.91 7.04
N ASP A 241 13.21 7.15 6.89
CA ASP A 241 14.25 6.11 6.93
C ASP A 241 14.29 5.41 8.30
N ALA A 242 14.24 6.18 9.39
CA ALA A 242 14.20 5.63 10.75
C ALA A 242 12.94 4.76 10.96
N LYS A 243 11.78 5.19 10.45
CA LYS A 243 10.52 4.43 10.53
C LYS A 243 10.63 3.12 9.74
N ARG A 244 11.11 3.15 8.48
CA ARG A 244 11.31 1.94 7.68
C ARG A 244 12.30 0.96 8.31
N LEU A 245 13.39 1.47 8.89
CA LEU A 245 14.34 0.63 9.61
C LEU A 245 13.70 -0.10 10.80
N ARG A 246 12.84 0.58 11.55
CA ARG A 246 12.09 -0.04 12.67
C ARG A 246 11.14 -1.12 12.16
N GLN A 247 10.42 -0.85 11.07
CA GLN A 247 9.53 -1.80 10.41
C GLN A 247 10.31 -3.03 9.93
N ALA A 248 11.42 -2.83 9.23
CA ALA A 248 12.26 -3.93 8.75
C ALA A 248 12.86 -4.77 9.88
N LYS A 249 13.26 -4.15 11.01
CA LYS A 249 13.72 -4.87 12.19
C LYS A 249 12.61 -5.76 12.77
N ARG A 250 11.40 -5.21 12.93
CA ARG A 250 10.29 -5.97 13.49
C ARG A 250 9.86 -7.12 12.58
N VAL A 251 9.79 -6.91 11.26
CA VAL A 251 9.52 -7.98 10.29
C VAL A 251 10.61 -9.06 10.36
N ARG A 252 11.88 -8.68 10.56
CA ARG A 252 12.96 -9.65 10.75
C ARG A 252 12.79 -10.46 12.03
N GLU A 253 12.37 -9.83 13.14
CA GLU A 253 12.09 -10.53 14.39
C GLU A 253 10.95 -11.55 14.21
N ILE A 254 9.84 -11.14 13.57
CA ILE A 254 8.71 -12.02 13.26
C ILE A 254 9.16 -13.21 12.40
N TYR A 255 9.97 -12.97 11.37
CA TYR A 255 10.56 -14.03 10.55
C TYR A 255 11.42 -14.99 11.37
N ASP A 256 12.27 -14.48 12.25
CA ASP A 256 13.14 -15.31 13.09
C ASP A 256 12.33 -16.09 14.14
N GLU A 257 11.20 -15.54 14.65
CA GLU A 257 10.24 -16.24 15.52
C GLU A 257 9.63 -17.47 14.82
N HIS A 258 9.24 -17.37 13.53
CA HIS A 258 8.78 -18.52 12.74
C HIS A 258 9.85 -19.58 12.60
N LEU A 259 11.08 -19.19 12.25
CA LEU A 259 12.18 -20.16 12.13
C LEU A 259 12.47 -20.87 13.46
N ALA A 260 12.42 -20.13 14.58
CA ALA A 260 12.60 -20.69 15.91
C ALA A 260 11.48 -21.67 16.31
N ALA A 261 10.26 -21.47 15.78
CA ALA A 261 9.14 -22.38 15.94
C ALA A 261 9.19 -23.62 15.01
N GLY A 262 10.20 -23.71 14.14
CA GLY A 262 10.32 -24.76 13.13
C GLY A 262 9.47 -24.54 11.89
N GLU A 263 8.94 -23.34 11.71
CA GLU A 263 8.15 -22.93 10.56
C GLU A 263 9.06 -22.27 9.53
N ASP A 264 9.63 -23.04 8.62
CA ASP A 264 10.63 -22.59 7.67
C ASP A 264 10.08 -22.23 6.28
N TRP A 265 8.75 -22.35 6.07
CA TRP A 265 8.06 -21.95 4.85
C TRP A 265 7.47 -20.55 5.02
N VAL A 266 8.34 -19.54 4.94
CA VAL A 266 7.97 -18.15 5.18
C VAL A 266 8.30 -17.29 3.96
N VAL A 267 7.36 -16.45 3.56
CA VAL A 267 7.47 -15.43 2.51
C VAL A 267 7.22 -14.07 3.14
N VAL A 268 8.16 -13.14 2.97
CA VAL A 268 7.98 -11.72 3.28
C VAL A 268 7.85 -10.97 1.97
N LEU A 269 6.74 -10.27 1.76
CA LEU A 269 6.48 -9.61 0.49
C LEU A 269 5.71 -8.29 0.66
N GLY A 270 5.63 -7.53 -0.43
CA GLY A 270 4.93 -6.26 -0.51
C GLY A 270 5.81 -5.09 -0.93
N ASP A 271 5.30 -3.89 -0.73
CA ASP A 271 6.01 -2.64 -0.96
C ASP A 271 6.82 -2.24 0.29
N LEU A 272 8.13 -2.45 0.23
CA LEU A 272 9.05 -2.08 1.32
C LEU A 272 9.53 -0.62 1.22
N ASN A 273 9.11 0.10 0.18
CA ASN A 273 9.34 1.53 -0.02
C ASN A 273 10.80 1.98 0.09
N ASP A 274 11.75 1.06 -0.14
CA ASP A 274 13.19 1.38 -0.22
C ASP A 274 13.93 0.45 -1.18
N ILE A 275 15.14 0.87 -1.57
CA ILE A 275 15.96 0.15 -2.54
C ILE A 275 16.95 -0.79 -1.84
N PRO A 276 17.40 -1.87 -2.53
CA PRO A 276 18.43 -2.76 -2.01
C PRO A 276 19.71 -1.97 -1.70
N GLY A 277 20.36 -2.30 -0.61
CA GLY A 277 21.61 -1.64 -0.19
C GLY A 277 21.42 -0.41 0.70
N ASN A 278 20.21 0.15 0.80
CA ASN A 278 19.93 1.20 1.77
C ASN A 278 19.82 0.63 3.19
N GLN A 279 20.24 1.44 4.16
CA GLN A 279 20.28 1.06 5.57
C GLN A 279 18.92 0.62 6.14
N PRO A 280 17.76 1.22 5.78
CA PRO A 280 16.48 0.76 6.28
C PRO A 280 16.15 -0.70 6.00
N LEU A 281 16.54 -1.26 4.85
CA LEU A 281 16.26 -2.67 4.50
C LEU A 281 17.38 -3.64 4.91
N ALA A 282 18.47 -3.16 5.50
CA ALA A 282 19.59 -4.02 5.93
C ALA A 282 19.16 -5.18 6.87
N PRO A 283 18.18 -5.02 7.79
CA PRO A 283 17.71 -6.14 8.61
C PRO A 283 17.14 -7.31 7.81
N LEU A 284 16.51 -7.04 6.66
CA LEU A 284 15.88 -8.07 5.82
C LEU A 284 16.81 -8.61 4.73
N LEU A 285 17.69 -7.77 4.15
CA LEU A 285 18.50 -8.11 2.98
C LEU A 285 19.98 -8.34 3.29
N GLN A 286 20.42 -7.99 4.50
CA GLN A 286 21.82 -8.05 4.96
C GLN A 286 21.85 -8.51 6.43
N ASN A 287 22.89 -8.16 7.17
CA ASN A 287 22.99 -8.33 8.63
C ASN A 287 22.65 -9.76 9.12
N GLY A 288 23.08 -10.78 8.38
CA GLY A 288 22.80 -12.17 8.73
C GLY A 288 21.38 -12.65 8.46
N SER A 289 20.58 -11.89 7.70
CA SER A 289 19.29 -12.37 7.20
C SER A 289 19.50 -13.57 6.26
N THR A 290 18.64 -14.58 6.41
CA THR A 290 18.57 -15.72 5.49
C THR A 290 17.55 -15.52 4.38
N LEU A 291 16.73 -14.47 4.45
CA LEU A 291 15.76 -14.09 3.41
C LEU A 291 16.50 -13.76 2.10
N ARG A 292 15.92 -14.20 0.98
CA ARG A 292 16.47 -13.96 -0.35
C ARG A 292 15.44 -13.36 -1.29
N ASP A 293 15.80 -12.25 -1.94
CA ASP A 293 14.95 -11.62 -2.97
C ASP A 293 14.87 -12.50 -4.23
N ILE A 294 13.66 -12.77 -4.71
CA ILE A 294 13.44 -13.52 -5.96
C ILE A 294 14.16 -12.90 -7.16
N ALA A 295 14.39 -11.59 -7.17
CA ALA A 295 15.12 -10.91 -8.23
C ALA A 295 16.59 -11.39 -8.32
N GLN A 296 17.12 -12.03 -7.28
CA GLN A 296 18.46 -12.64 -7.27
C GLN A 296 18.44 -14.12 -7.71
N HIS A 297 17.25 -14.71 -7.91
CA HIS A 297 17.17 -16.12 -8.27
C HIS A 297 17.56 -16.34 -9.75
N PRO A 298 18.32 -17.41 -10.10
CA PRO A 298 18.70 -17.71 -11.49
C PRO A 298 17.53 -17.88 -12.45
N ASN A 299 16.35 -18.26 -11.93
CA ASN A 299 15.12 -18.43 -12.71
C ASN A 299 14.27 -17.15 -12.81
N TYR A 300 14.72 -16.04 -12.24
CA TYR A 300 14.05 -14.75 -12.42
C TYR A 300 14.22 -14.24 -13.86
N ARG A 301 13.13 -13.77 -14.44
CA ARG A 301 13.11 -13.22 -15.80
C ARG A 301 12.48 -11.83 -15.80
N ASP A 302 13.18 -10.91 -16.42
CA ASP A 302 12.75 -9.56 -16.69
C ASP A 302 13.04 -9.26 -18.17
N SER A 303 12.01 -9.27 -18.99
CA SER A 303 12.14 -9.07 -20.44
C SER A 303 12.65 -7.67 -20.80
N ASP A 304 12.42 -6.71 -19.92
CA ASP A 304 12.69 -5.29 -20.18
C ASP A 304 14.03 -4.84 -19.60
N ASN A 305 14.72 -5.71 -18.85
CA ASN A 305 16.01 -5.44 -18.18
C ASN A 305 15.97 -4.17 -17.31
N ARG A 306 14.87 -3.95 -16.60
CA ARG A 306 14.69 -2.80 -15.71
C ARG A 306 14.64 -3.26 -14.26
N PRO A 307 15.59 -2.83 -13.39
CA PRO A 307 15.74 -3.37 -12.05
C PRO A 307 14.64 -2.93 -11.08
N GLY A 308 13.84 -1.91 -11.43
CA GLY A 308 12.80 -1.35 -10.58
C GLY A 308 11.44 -1.99 -10.77
N THR A 309 10.54 -1.67 -9.84
CA THR A 309 9.15 -2.13 -9.81
C THR A 309 8.15 -0.98 -9.82
N HIS A 310 8.59 0.26 -9.62
CA HIS A 310 7.76 1.46 -9.50
C HIS A 310 8.16 2.54 -10.51
N GLY A 311 7.20 3.31 -11.00
CA GLY A 311 7.36 4.45 -11.89
C GLY A 311 8.05 4.06 -13.20
N ASN A 312 9.24 4.58 -13.48
CA ASN A 312 10.01 4.23 -14.66
C ASN A 312 10.86 2.95 -14.49
N CYS A 313 10.66 2.21 -13.44
CA CYS A 313 11.34 0.95 -13.12
C CYS A 313 12.87 1.05 -13.17
N THR A 314 13.43 2.21 -12.79
CA THR A 314 14.88 2.38 -12.59
C THR A 314 15.34 1.71 -11.29
N ALA A 315 16.65 1.60 -11.05
CA ALA A 315 17.17 1.02 -9.82
C ALA A 315 16.68 1.76 -8.54
N SER A 316 16.42 3.07 -8.63
CA SER A 316 15.85 3.85 -7.53
C SER A 316 14.35 3.56 -7.29
N GLY A 317 13.68 2.90 -8.22
CA GLY A 317 12.29 2.45 -8.13
C GLY A 317 12.13 0.97 -7.80
N LYS A 318 13.16 0.25 -7.31
CA LYS A 318 13.02 -1.11 -6.76
C LYS A 318 12.43 -1.00 -5.36
N LEU A 319 11.11 -1.05 -5.23
CA LEU A 319 10.38 -0.84 -3.99
C LEU A 319 9.63 -2.09 -3.52
N ASP A 320 9.18 -2.92 -4.46
CA ASP A 320 8.43 -4.14 -4.18
C ASP A 320 9.35 -5.35 -4.13
N TYR A 321 9.02 -6.30 -3.25
CA TYR A 321 9.82 -7.49 -2.98
C TYR A 321 8.96 -8.73 -2.78
N ILE A 322 9.52 -9.88 -3.15
CA ILE A 322 9.16 -11.20 -2.64
C ILE A 322 10.45 -11.80 -2.07
N LEU A 323 10.54 -11.85 -0.75
CA LEU A 323 11.67 -12.39 -0.02
C LEU A 323 11.30 -13.78 0.50
N LEU A 324 12.07 -14.77 0.16
CA LEU A 324 11.81 -16.16 0.47
C LEU A 324 12.79 -16.68 1.52
N SER A 325 12.30 -17.51 2.44
CA SER A 325 13.15 -18.35 3.29
C SER A 325 14.04 -19.26 2.42
N PRO A 326 15.18 -19.75 2.92
CA PRO A 326 16.11 -20.57 2.12
C PRO A 326 15.44 -21.82 1.51
N VAL A 327 14.55 -22.45 2.25
CA VAL A 327 13.80 -23.65 1.79
C VAL A 327 12.92 -23.30 0.59
N LEU A 328 12.17 -22.20 0.66
CA LEU A 328 11.31 -21.77 -0.44
C LEU A 328 12.11 -21.23 -1.62
N PHE A 329 13.21 -20.53 -1.35
CA PHE A 329 14.08 -20.03 -2.42
C PHE A 329 14.66 -21.16 -3.26
N GLY A 330 14.99 -22.30 -2.63
CA GLY A 330 15.44 -23.50 -3.34
C GLY A 330 14.37 -24.20 -4.17
N LYS A 331 13.09 -23.82 -3.99
CA LYS A 331 11.94 -24.39 -4.71
C LYS A 331 11.42 -23.48 -5.85
N VAL A 332 12.09 -22.37 -6.13
CA VAL A 332 11.68 -21.46 -7.21
C VAL A 332 11.97 -22.09 -8.57
N SER A 333 10.93 -22.47 -9.29
CA SER A 333 11.03 -22.99 -10.67
C SER A 333 10.99 -21.87 -11.72
N ALA A 334 10.27 -20.78 -11.46
CA ALA A 334 10.25 -19.58 -12.29
C ALA A 334 9.94 -18.35 -11.43
N ALA A 335 10.39 -17.19 -11.84
CA ALA A 335 10.01 -15.92 -11.22
C ALA A 335 10.10 -14.77 -12.24
N GLY A 336 9.37 -13.70 -12.00
CA GLY A 336 9.38 -12.57 -12.93
C GLY A 336 8.56 -11.37 -12.45
N ILE A 337 8.34 -10.46 -13.38
CA ILE A 337 7.66 -9.19 -13.18
C ILE A 337 6.69 -8.93 -14.33
N GLU A 338 5.52 -8.39 -14.01
CA GLU A 338 4.49 -7.99 -14.99
C GLU A 338 4.36 -6.46 -14.98
N ARG A 339 4.72 -5.80 -16.08
CA ARG A 339 4.69 -4.34 -16.23
C ARG A 339 3.65 -3.84 -17.22
N ARG A 340 2.99 -4.70 -17.98
CA ARG A 340 2.10 -4.27 -19.06
C ARG A 340 0.91 -3.43 -18.60
N GLY A 341 0.58 -3.45 -17.31
CA GLY A 341 -0.43 -2.59 -16.71
C GLY A 341 0.06 -1.19 -16.34
N MET A 342 1.37 -0.93 -16.32
CA MET A 342 1.96 0.37 -16.00
C MET A 342 2.11 1.24 -17.23
N TRP A 343 2.09 2.59 -17.08
CA TRP A 343 2.31 3.50 -18.23
C TRP A 343 3.77 3.58 -18.66
N GLY A 344 4.70 3.82 -17.78
CA GLY A 344 6.14 3.87 -18.06
C GLY A 344 6.63 5.03 -18.94
N GLY A 345 7.13 6.08 -18.28
CA GLY A 345 7.66 7.28 -18.92
C GLY A 345 6.59 8.27 -19.37
N VAL A 346 7.03 9.41 -19.92
CA VAL A 346 6.13 10.49 -20.33
C VAL A 346 5.18 10.03 -21.47
N ASN A 347 5.67 9.20 -22.36
CA ASN A 347 4.94 8.78 -23.58
C ASN A 347 4.51 7.30 -23.55
N GLY A 348 4.63 6.61 -22.41
CA GLY A 348 4.27 5.19 -22.32
C GLY A 348 5.10 4.27 -23.23
N THR A 349 6.39 4.51 -23.41
CA THR A 349 7.21 3.80 -24.40
C THR A 349 8.33 2.95 -23.80
N LEU A 350 8.35 2.81 -22.45
CA LEU A 350 9.46 2.11 -21.79
C LEU A 350 9.36 0.58 -21.87
N TRP A 351 8.17 0.04 -22.08
CA TRP A 351 7.84 -1.39 -22.26
C TRP A 351 6.51 -1.55 -23.00
N PRO A 352 6.19 -2.76 -23.52
CA PRO A 352 4.87 -3.04 -24.09
C PRO A 352 3.77 -2.93 -23.05
N HIS A 353 2.61 -2.35 -23.43
CA HIS A 353 1.40 -2.29 -22.59
C HIS A 353 0.37 -3.34 -23.01
N PHE A 354 -0.66 -3.53 -22.15
CA PHE A 354 -1.94 -4.04 -22.65
C PHE A 354 -2.54 -3.02 -23.62
N ASP A 355 -3.25 -3.50 -24.64
CA ASP A 355 -3.85 -2.65 -25.67
C ASP A 355 -4.81 -1.60 -25.10
N GLU A 356 -5.36 -1.87 -23.91
CA GLU A 356 -6.30 -1.00 -23.20
C GLU A 356 -5.60 0.09 -22.35
N VAL A 357 -4.28 0.06 -22.21
CA VAL A 357 -3.50 1.12 -21.54
C VAL A 357 -3.00 2.08 -22.61
N THR A 358 -3.84 3.05 -22.99
CA THR A 358 -3.53 3.99 -24.07
C THR A 358 -3.01 5.35 -23.57
N LYS A 359 -3.14 5.62 -22.27
CA LYS A 359 -2.67 6.83 -21.57
C LYS A 359 -2.41 6.55 -20.08
N ALA A 360 -1.71 7.45 -19.43
CA ALA A 360 -1.28 7.28 -18.04
C ALA A 360 -2.45 7.02 -17.06
N GLU A 361 -3.58 7.71 -17.24
CA GLU A 361 -4.75 7.59 -16.36
C GLU A 361 -5.48 6.25 -16.49
N GLU A 362 -5.13 5.44 -17.48
CA GLU A 362 -5.67 4.09 -17.71
C GLU A 362 -4.73 2.99 -17.18
N ALA A 363 -3.56 3.37 -16.65
CA ALA A 363 -2.66 2.42 -16.03
C ALA A 363 -3.34 1.69 -14.85
N ALA A 364 -3.01 0.42 -14.69
CA ALA A 364 -3.48 -0.40 -13.58
C ALA A 364 -2.91 0.05 -12.23
N SER A 365 -1.66 0.51 -12.25
CA SER A 365 -0.89 0.99 -11.12
C SER A 365 0.40 1.65 -11.62
N ASP A 366 1.04 2.45 -10.77
CA ASP A 366 2.41 2.91 -10.94
C ASP A 366 3.45 1.89 -10.44
N HIS A 367 2.98 0.72 -9.96
CA HIS A 367 3.78 -0.43 -9.56
C HIS A 367 3.58 -1.62 -10.50
N ALA A 368 4.63 -2.42 -10.69
CA ALA A 368 4.59 -3.70 -11.37
C ALA A 368 4.25 -4.84 -10.41
N ALA A 369 3.56 -5.87 -10.87
CA ALA A 369 3.34 -7.07 -10.09
C ALA A 369 4.56 -8.00 -10.15
N LEU A 370 5.07 -8.43 -8.99
CA LEU A 370 6.09 -9.47 -8.87
C LEU A 370 5.45 -10.84 -8.67
N TRP A 371 6.08 -11.89 -9.19
CA TRP A 371 5.60 -13.26 -8.99
C TRP A 371 6.75 -14.27 -8.93
N ALA A 372 6.50 -15.36 -8.21
CA ALA A 372 7.37 -16.53 -8.15
C ALA A 372 6.54 -17.82 -8.24
N GLU A 373 7.00 -18.79 -8.99
CA GLU A 373 6.47 -20.15 -9.07
C GLU A 373 7.32 -21.08 -8.21
N LEU A 374 6.66 -21.80 -7.31
CA LEU A 374 7.29 -22.65 -6.32
C LEU A 374 6.85 -24.11 -6.54
N ASP A 375 7.79 -25.04 -6.53
CA ASP A 375 7.54 -26.49 -6.57
C ASP A 375 7.25 -27.00 -5.15
N LEU A 376 5.96 -26.93 -4.74
CA LEU A 376 5.48 -27.24 -3.38
C LEU A 376 4.59 -28.49 -3.38
#